data_d090eb992db3ae8b389a5af87ddb7f03
#
_entry.id   d090eb992db3ae8b389a5af87ddb7f03
#
_cell.length_a   1.000
_cell.length_b   1.000
_cell.length_c   1.000
_cell.angle_alpha   90.00
_cell.angle_beta   90.00
_cell.angle_gamma   90.00
#
_symmetry.space_group_name_H-M   'P 1'
#
loop_
_entity.id
_entity.type
_entity.pdbx_description
1 polymer ?
#
loop_
_entity_poly.entity_id
_entity_poly.type
_entity_poly.pdbx_seq_one_letter_code
_entity_poly.pdbx_strand_id
1 'polypeptide(L)'
;MNADEIARGLSPFQPEKVSIEAGRLMLTRIDELIQSNQDFSFETTLSTRSFVKTIQIAKANGYFVTLIFFWLDSIDLAKDRVQRRVAEGGHNIEPAVIERRYVSGIKNLFNLYSEEVDSILIYDNSSLNPELIAEKEMQQHFKIIQNEKFIQLERIANE
;
A
#
# COMPACT_ATOMS: atom_id res chain seq x y z
N MET A 1 3.98 9.04 -5.58
CA MET A 1 4.44 8.34 -6.82
C MET A 1 3.68 7.03 -6.97
N ASN A 2 3.41 6.59 -8.20
CA ASN A 2 2.68 5.36 -8.48
C ASN A 2 3.39 4.65 -9.65
N ALA A 3 3.81 3.39 -9.45
CA ALA A 3 4.52 2.62 -10.47
C ALA A 3 3.63 2.31 -11.70
N ASP A 4 2.32 2.14 -11.52
CA ASP A 4 1.39 1.90 -12.63
C ASP A 4 1.27 3.14 -13.53
N GLU A 5 1.27 4.35 -12.97
CA GLU A 5 1.27 5.60 -13.75
C GLU A 5 2.61 5.83 -14.47
N ILE A 6 3.72 5.47 -13.85
CA ILE A 6 5.04 5.49 -14.51
C ILE A 6 5.04 4.52 -15.70
N ALA A 7 4.55 3.27 -15.50
CA ALA A 7 4.45 2.28 -16.57
C ALA A 7 3.57 2.77 -17.73
N ARG A 8 2.45 3.42 -17.41
CA ARG A 8 1.56 4.02 -18.42
C ARG A 8 2.24 5.16 -19.19
N GLY A 9 3.06 5.97 -18.51
CA GLY A 9 3.87 7.01 -19.15
C GLY A 9 4.94 6.44 -20.10
N LEU A 10 5.56 5.31 -19.72
CA LEU A 10 6.58 4.65 -20.55
C LEU A 10 5.99 3.89 -21.74
N SER A 11 4.86 3.23 -21.56
CA SER A 11 4.19 2.41 -22.57
C SER A 11 2.67 2.52 -22.44
N PRO A 12 2.04 3.54 -23.03
CA PRO A 12 0.60 3.79 -22.87
C PRO A 12 -0.31 2.64 -23.30
N PHE A 13 0.12 1.86 -24.30
CA PHE A 13 -0.68 0.75 -24.86
C PHE A 13 -0.37 -0.61 -24.25
N GLN A 14 0.76 -0.78 -23.58
CA GLN A 14 1.22 -2.05 -23.01
C GLN A 14 2.00 -1.84 -21.71
N PRO A 15 1.42 -1.18 -20.68
CA PRO A 15 2.11 -0.80 -19.46
C PRO A 15 2.61 -2.02 -18.67
N GLU A 16 1.94 -3.17 -18.80
CA GLU A 16 2.36 -4.42 -18.14
C GLU A 16 3.75 -4.90 -18.58
N LYS A 17 4.17 -4.61 -19.82
CA LYS A 17 5.49 -5.01 -20.32
C LYS A 17 6.66 -4.25 -19.70
N VAL A 18 6.38 -3.06 -19.15
CA VAL A 18 7.39 -2.18 -18.57
C VAL A 18 7.22 -2.01 -17.04
N SER A 19 6.38 -2.84 -16.42
CA SER A 19 6.07 -2.74 -14.98
C SER A 19 7.30 -2.87 -14.07
N ILE A 20 8.26 -3.74 -14.43
CA ILE A 20 9.52 -3.91 -13.69
C ILE A 20 10.41 -2.67 -13.82
N GLU A 21 10.49 -2.10 -15.03
CA GLU A 21 11.25 -0.87 -15.30
C GLU A 21 10.64 0.31 -14.55
N ALA A 22 9.32 0.47 -14.60
CA ALA A 22 8.59 1.49 -13.85
C ALA A 22 8.82 1.39 -12.34
N GLY A 23 8.82 0.18 -11.79
CA GLY A 23 9.16 -0.06 -10.39
C GLY A 23 10.59 0.36 -10.03
N ARG A 24 11.57 0.08 -10.89
CA ARG A 24 12.97 0.51 -10.71
C ARG A 24 13.10 2.04 -10.77
N LEU A 25 12.46 2.68 -11.74
CA LEU A 25 12.45 4.15 -11.85
C LEU A 25 11.83 4.80 -10.61
N MET A 26 10.73 4.24 -10.10
CA MET A 26 10.12 4.73 -8.86
C MET A 26 11.10 4.65 -7.68
N LEU A 27 11.80 3.52 -7.50
CA LEU A 27 12.78 3.35 -6.43
C LEU A 27 13.95 4.32 -6.57
N THR A 28 14.50 4.50 -7.79
CA THR A 28 15.56 5.50 -8.06
C THR A 28 15.08 6.91 -7.68
N ARG A 29 13.85 7.26 -8.05
CA ARG A 29 13.30 8.58 -7.70
C ARG A 29 13.11 8.76 -6.20
N ILE A 30 12.70 7.71 -5.48
CA ILE A 30 12.62 7.73 -4.02
C ILE A 30 14.00 8.02 -3.41
N ASP A 31 15.04 7.32 -3.87
CA ASP A 31 16.42 7.53 -3.38
C ASP A 31 16.90 8.97 -3.62
N GLU A 32 16.64 9.53 -4.80
CA GLU A 32 16.97 10.95 -5.11
C GLU A 32 16.25 11.93 -4.17
N LEU A 33 14.97 11.69 -3.88
CA LEU A 33 14.18 12.54 -2.98
C LEU A 33 14.68 12.47 -1.54
N ILE A 34 15.05 11.28 -1.07
CA ILE A 34 15.68 11.11 0.24
C ILE A 34 17.01 11.88 0.30
N GLN A 35 17.87 11.73 -0.72
CA GLN A 35 19.17 12.42 -0.76
C GLN A 35 19.03 13.94 -0.84
N SER A 36 17.98 14.44 -1.46
CA SER A 36 17.70 15.88 -1.58
C SER A 36 16.84 16.44 -0.45
N ASN A 37 16.51 15.62 0.56
CA ASN A 37 15.70 15.98 1.73
C ASN A 37 14.34 16.61 1.34
N GLN A 38 13.66 16.01 0.36
CA GLN A 38 12.35 16.45 -0.11
C GLN A 38 11.26 15.51 0.36
N ASP A 39 10.14 16.06 0.81
CA ASP A 39 8.95 15.27 1.16
C ASP A 39 8.41 14.54 -0.06
N PHE A 40 7.98 13.30 0.14
CA PHE A 40 7.39 12.49 -0.92
C PHE A 40 6.37 11.50 -0.39
N SER A 41 5.54 10.99 -1.29
CA SER A 41 4.66 9.86 -1.04
C SER A 41 4.68 8.89 -2.21
N PHE A 42 4.39 7.62 -1.94
CA PHE A 42 4.22 6.60 -2.97
C PHE A 42 3.13 5.62 -2.60
N GLU A 43 2.56 4.98 -3.61
CA GLU A 43 1.52 3.96 -3.46
C GLU A 43 2.11 2.57 -3.62
N THR A 44 1.63 1.66 -2.79
CA THR A 44 1.99 0.24 -2.83
C THR A 44 0.83 -0.62 -2.36
N THR A 45 0.78 -1.86 -2.82
CA THR A 45 -0.17 -2.86 -2.30
C THR A 45 0.25 -3.44 -0.95
N LEU A 46 1.40 -3.05 -0.42
CA LEU A 46 2.03 -3.57 0.80
C LEU A 46 2.29 -5.10 0.77
N SER A 47 2.05 -5.76 -0.36
CA SER A 47 2.17 -7.22 -0.49
C SER A 47 3.62 -7.72 -0.56
N THR A 48 4.60 -6.81 -0.65
CA THR A 48 6.03 -7.13 -0.70
C THR A 48 6.74 -6.59 0.53
N ARG A 49 7.94 -7.12 0.82
CA ARG A 49 8.80 -6.66 1.92
C ARG A 49 9.85 -5.62 1.47
N SER A 50 9.87 -5.30 0.18
CA SER A 50 10.93 -4.50 -0.45
C SER A 50 11.03 -3.07 0.09
N PHE A 51 9.93 -2.49 0.55
CA PHE A 51 9.93 -1.11 1.05
C PHE A 51 10.42 -0.94 2.49
N VAL A 52 10.61 -2.02 3.26
CA VAL A 52 11.16 -1.94 4.62
C VAL A 52 12.51 -1.24 4.62
N LYS A 53 13.41 -1.65 3.72
CA LYS A 53 14.74 -1.02 3.61
C LYS A 53 14.64 0.46 3.24
N THR A 54 13.73 0.82 2.33
CA THR A 54 13.48 2.22 1.95
C THR A 54 13.00 3.05 3.13
N ILE A 55 12.06 2.51 3.93
CA ILE A 55 11.57 3.15 5.16
C ILE A 55 12.71 3.35 6.15
N GLN A 56 13.53 2.32 6.40
CA GLN A 56 14.66 2.40 7.31
C GLN A 56 15.69 3.45 6.87
N ILE A 57 15.99 3.54 5.57
CA ILE A 57 16.86 4.57 5.00
C ILE A 57 16.26 5.96 5.19
N ALA A 58 14.97 6.14 4.89
CA ALA A 58 14.29 7.41 5.07
C ALA A 58 14.35 7.86 6.56
N LYS A 59 14.01 6.96 7.49
CA LYS A 59 14.10 7.26 8.94
C LYS A 59 15.51 7.61 9.39
N ALA A 60 16.52 6.90 8.89
CA ALA A 60 17.93 7.22 9.19
C ALA A 60 18.34 8.61 8.66
N ASN A 61 17.65 9.16 7.66
CA ASN A 61 17.79 10.51 7.13
C ASN A 61 16.84 11.54 7.78
N GLY A 62 16.18 11.19 8.88
CA GLY A 62 15.34 12.11 9.65
C GLY A 62 13.91 12.26 9.19
N TYR A 63 13.44 11.43 8.26
CA TYR A 63 12.04 11.44 7.83
C TYR A 63 11.12 10.86 8.90
N PHE A 64 9.95 11.47 9.04
CA PHE A 64 8.81 10.90 9.73
C PHE A 64 7.96 10.15 8.70
N VAL A 65 7.75 8.84 8.90
CA VAL A 65 7.09 7.97 7.94
C VAL A 65 5.68 7.62 8.40
N THR A 66 4.68 8.04 7.63
CA THR A 66 3.28 7.69 7.84
C THR A 66 2.80 6.66 6.82
N LEU A 67 2.23 5.56 7.30
CA LEU A 67 1.55 4.55 6.49
C LEU A 67 0.04 4.77 6.54
N ILE A 68 -0.59 5.01 5.40
CA ILE A 68 -2.04 5.07 5.28
C ILE A 68 -2.49 3.80 4.55
N PHE A 69 -3.25 2.94 5.23
CA PHE A 69 -3.75 1.69 4.68
C PHE A 69 -5.25 1.78 4.40
N PHE A 70 -5.62 1.62 3.13
CA PHE A 70 -7.01 1.56 2.70
C PHE A 70 -7.45 0.11 2.54
N TRP A 71 -8.21 -0.38 3.51
CA TRP A 71 -8.79 -1.72 3.51
C TRP A 71 -10.11 -1.77 2.74
N LEU A 72 -10.39 -2.91 2.14
CA LEU A 72 -11.69 -3.28 1.59
C LEU A 72 -12.22 -4.47 2.39
N ASP A 73 -13.52 -4.49 2.68
CA ASP A 73 -14.15 -5.49 3.54
C ASP A 73 -14.13 -6.92 2.96
N SER A 74 -13.90 -7.05 1.65
CA SER A 74 -13.87 -8.34 0.98
C SER A 74 -12.92 -8.40 -0.21
N ILE A 75 -12.44 -9.60 -0.50
CA ILE A 75 -11.65 -9.91 -1.70
C ILE A 75 -12.50 -9.70 -2.97
N ASP A 76 -13.79 -10.00 -2.90
CA ASP A 76 -14.69 -9.85 -4.05
C ASP A 76 -14.85 -8.38 -4.42
N LEU A 77 -14.98 -7.49 -3.44
CA LEU A 77 -14.98 -6.05 -3.70
C LEU A 77 -13.66 -5.57 -4.32
N ALA A 78 -12.52 -6.15 -3.89
CA ALA A 78 -11.22 -5.83 -4.49
C ALA A 78 -11.16 -6.27 -5.95
N LYS A 79 -11.69 -7.46 -6.29
CA LYS A 79 -11.80 -7.96 -7.67
C LYS A 79 -12.72 -7.08 -8.51
N ASP A 80 -13.89 -6.72 -8.00
CA ASP A 80 -14.86 -5.86 -8.69
C ASP A 80 -14.28 -4.48 -9.01
N ARG A 81 -13.53 -3.88 -8.08
CA ARG A 81 -12.84 -2.60 -8.33
C ARG A 81 -11.80 -2.69 -9.42
N VAL A 82 -11.03 -3.78 -9.47
CA VAL A 82 -10.08 -4.02 -10.56
C VAL A 82 -10.81 -4.16 -11.90
N GLN A 83 -11.91 -4.91 -11.96
CA GLN A 83 -12.71 -5.07 -13.18
C GLN A 83 -13.27 -3.74 -13.69
N ARG A 84 -13.81 -2.89 -12.79
CA ARG A 84 -14.29 -1.54 -13.16
C ARG A 84 -13.16 -0.68 -13.71
N ARG A 85 -12.01 -0.67 -13.05
CA ARG A 85 -10.82 0.06 -13.51
C ARG A 85 -10.36 -0.41 -14.89
N VAL A 86 -10.42 -1.72 -15.17
CA VAL A 86 -10.11 -2.28 -16.50
C VAL A 86 -11.10 -1.79 -17.56
N ALA A 87 -12.40 -1.72 -17.24
CA ALA A 87 -13.41 -1.17 -18.14
C ALA A 87 -13.17 0.33 -18.46
N GLU A 88 -12.51 1.04 -17.55
CA GLU A 88 -12.09 2.46 -17.68
C GLU A 88 -10.72 2.62 -18.35
N GLY A 89 -10.13 1.55 -18.89
CA GLY A 89 -8.83 1.58 -19.60
C GLY A 89 -7.61 1.28 -18.73
N GLY A 90 -7.79 0.80 -17.50
CA GLY A 90 -6.72 0.28 -16.64
C GLY A 90 -6.25 -1.11 -17.08
N HIS A 91 -5.06 -1.54 -16.63
CA HIS A 91 -4.57 -2.87 -16.92
C HIS A 91 -5.27 -3.94 -16.07
N ASN A 92 -5.40 -5.14 -16.63
CA ASN A 92 -5.97 -6.28 -15.94
C ASN A 92 -4.97 -6.89 -14.95
N ILE A 93 -5.50 -7.38 -13.81
CA ILE A 93 -4.76 -8.15 -12.82
C ILE A 93 -5.50 -9.48 -12.63
N GLU A 94 -4.78 -10.58 -12.71
CA GLU A 94 -5.28 -11.92 -12.47
C GLU A 94 -5.98 -12.02 -11.09
N PRO A 95 -7.19 -12.60 -10.99
CA PRO A 95 -7.93 -12.69 -9.72
C PRO A 95 -7.12 -13.33 -8.58
N ALA A 96 -6.35 -14.38 -8.87
CA ALA A 96 -5.48 -15.02 -7.88
C ALA A 96 -4.35 -14.09 -7.37
N VAL A 97 -3.90 -13.15 -8.19
CA VAL A 97 -2.90 -12.14 -7.79
C VAL A 97 -3.54 -11.10 -6.86
N ILE A 98 -4.78 -10.69 -7.15
CA ILE A 98 -5.53 -9.75 -6.31
C ILE A 98 -5.73 -10.36 -4.92
N GLU A 99 -6.21 -11.59 -4.86
CA GLU A 99 -6.44 -12.33 -3.61
C GLU A 99 -5.15 -12.48 -2.79
N ARG A 100 -4.08 -12.94 -3.42
CA ARG A 100 -2.78 -13.04 -2.77
C ARG A 100 -2.29 -11.70 -2.23
N ARG A 101 -2.41 -10.60 -3.01
CA ARG A 101 -1.99 -9.26 -2.61
C ARG A 101 -2.84 -8.73 -1.46
N TYR A 102 -4.14 -8.99 -1.47
CA TYR A 102 -5.06 -8.60 -0.40
C TYR A 102 -4.63 -9.21 0.94
N VAL A 103 -4.46 -10.53 0.99
CA VAL A 103 -4.03 -11.23 2.21
C VAL A 103 -2.63 -10.83 2.63
N SER A 104 -1.66 -10.82 1.68
CA SER A 104 -0.27 -10.47 2.00
C SER A 104 -0.12 -9.01 2.44
N GLY A 105 -0.91 -8.09 1.90
CA GLY A 105 -0.90 -6.69 2.31
C GLY A 105 -1.31 -6.52 3.77
N ILE A 106 -2.39 -7.19 4.18
CA ILE A 106 -2.86 -7.16 5.57
C ILE A 106 -1.85 -7.83 6.51
N LYS A 107 -1.33 -9.02 6.15
CA LYS A 107 -0.29 -9.69 6.95
C LYS A 107 0.95 -8.82 7.14
N ASN A 108 1.43 -8.21 6.08
CA ASN A 108 2.61 -7.34 6.15
C ASN A 108 2.34 -6.06 6.94
N LEU A 109 1.13 -5.50 6.88
CA LEU A 109 0.74 -4.34 7.69
C LEU A 109 1.02 -4.61 9.18
N PHE A 110 0.47 -5.72 9.72
CA PHE A 110 0.56 -6.03 11.15
C PHE A 110 1.91 -6.64 11.53
N ASN A 111 2.44 -7.57 10.73
CA ASN A 111 3.59 -8.39 11.12
C ASN A 111 4.94 -7.81 10.67
N LEU A 112 4.94 -6.73 9.90
CA LEU A 112 6.17 -6.16 9.35
C LEU A 112 6.18 -4.64 9.40
N TYR A 113 5.29 -3.97 8.68
CA TYR A 113 5.35 -2.52 8.51
C TYR A 113 4.95 -1.74 9.75
N SER A 114 4.10 -2.31 10.63
CA SER A 114 3.65 -1.64 11.85
C SER A 114 4.77 -1.30 12.84
N GLU A 115 5.89 -1.99 12.76
CA GLU A 115 7.07 -1.74 13.62
C GLU A 115 8.11 -0.84 12.93
N GLU A 116 7.99 -0.63 11.62
CA GLU A 116 8.97 0.11 10.83
C GLU A 116 8.60 1.60 10.66
N VAL A 117 7.32 1.94 10.68
CA VAL A 117 6.82 3.30 10.45
C VAL A 117 6.55 4.06 11.74
N ASP A 118 6.48 5.39 11.67
CA ASP A 118 6.24 6.25 12.83
C ASP A 118 4.75 6.46 13.12
N SER A 119 3.90 6.40 12.09
CA SER A 119 2.46 6.53 12.23
C SER A 119 1.72 5.63 11.24
N ILE A 120 0.56 5.10 11.68
CA ILE A 120 -0.34 4.28 10.85
C ILE A 120 -1.74 4.82 10.98
N LEU A 121 -2.42 4.92 9.83
CA LEU A 121 -3.85 5.17 9.74
C LEU A 121 -4.47 4.04 8.90
N ILE A 122 -5.44 3.32 9.47
CA ILE A 122 -6.16 2.25 8.78
C ILE A 122 -7.58 2.73 8.50
N TYR A 123 -7.95 2.79 7.22
CA TYR A 123 -9.28 3.17 6.77
C TYR A 123 -10.01 2.01 6.12
N ASP A 124 -11.30 1.87 6.43
CA ASP A 124 -12.24 1.14 5.59
C ASP A 124 -12.59 2.01 4.39
N ASN A 125 -12.24 1.54 3.21
CA ASN A 125 -12.53 2.20 1.94
C ASN A 125 -13.56 1.40 1.11
N SER A 126 -14.41 0.59 1.76
CA SER A 126 -15.42 -0.23 1.06
C SER A 126 -16.58 0.60 0.51
N SER A 127 -16.87 1.74 1.13
CA SER A 127 -17.91 2.70 0.73
C SER A 127 -17.34 3.89 -0.05
N LEU A 128 -18.19 4.86 -0.39
CA LEU A 128 -17.80 6.11 -1.06
C LEU A 128 -16.91 6.99 -0.20
N ASN A 129 -17.13 6.98 1.11
CA ASN A 129 -16.34 7.78 2.06
C ASN A 129 -15.50 6.83 2.92
N PRO A 130 -14.17 6.96 2.91
CA PRO A 130 -13.32 6.19 3.79
C PRO A 130 -13.60 6.49 5.26
N GLU A 131 -13.69 5.44 6.09
CA GLU A 131 -13.93 5.54 7.53
C GLU A 131 -12.70 5.06 8.29
N LEU A 132 -12.24 5.82 9.29
CA LEU A 132 -11.10 5.43 10.11
C LEU A 132 -11.46 4.23 10.99
N ILE A 133 -10.67 3.14 10.87
CA ILE A 133 -10.79 1.93 11.68
C ILE A 133 -9.91 2.01 12.91
N ALA A 134 -8.64 2.37 12.72
CA ALA A 134 -7.65 2.44 13.80
C ALA A 134 -6.51 3.38 13.40
N GLU A 135 -5.81 3.90 14.42
CA GLU A 135 -4.60 4.69 14.28
C GLU A 135 -3.53 4.20 15.26
N LYS A 136 -2.25 4.35 14.90
CA LYS A 136 -1.10 4.06 15.76
C LYS A 136 -0.05 5.16 15.58
N GLU A 137 0.48 5.66 16.66
CA GLU A 137 1.64 6.57 16.69
C GLU A 137 2.80 5.89 17.41
N MET A 138 4.03 6.28 17.01
CA MET A 138 5.33 5.82 17.50
C MET A 138 5.31 4.92 18.76
N GLN A 139 5.61 3.63 18.60
CA GLN A 139 5.75 2.64 19.69
C GLN A 139 4.51 2.48 20.61
N GLN A 140 3.37 3.06 20.27
CA GLN A 140 2.13 2.90 21.00
C GLN A 140 1.33 1.69 20.48
N HIS A 141 0.33 1.27 21.25
CA HIS A 141 -0.68 0.33 20.77
C HIS A 141 -1.65 1.02 19.79
N PHE A 142 -2.30 0.23 18.96
CA PHE A 142 -3.38 0.76 18.12
C PHE A 142 -4.50 1.35 18.97
N LYS A 143 -4.87 2.59 18.68
CA LYS A 143 -6.12 3.19 19.14
C LYS A 143 -7.21 2.74 18.18
N ILE A 144 -8.08 1.85 18.62
CA ILE A 144 -9.12 1.22 17.82
C ILE A 144 -10.37 2.07 17.86
N ILE A 145 -10.91 2.46 16.70
CA ILE A 145 -12.13 3.23 16.54
C ILE A 145 -13.29 2.30 16.17
N GLN A 146 -13.07 1.32 15.28
CA GLN A 146 -14.06 0.36 14.83
C GLN A 146 -13.61 -1.07 15.16
N ASN A 147 -14.02 -1.56 16.33
CA ASN A 147 -13.51 -2.80 16.91
C ASN A 147 -13.79 -4.05 16.06
N GLU A 148 -14.99 -4.17 15.49
CA GLU A 148 -15.38 -5.33 14.67
C GLU A 148 -14.51 -5.47 13.41
N LYS A 149 -14.30 -4.35 12.69
CA LYS A 149 -13.46 -4.32 11.49
C LYS A 149 -11.98 -4.55 11.82
N PHE A 150 -11.51 -4.02 12.95
CA PHE A 150 -10.14 -4.24 13.38
C PHE A 150 -9.87 -5.71 13.71
N ILE A 151 -10.78 -6.39 14.44
CA ILE A 151 -10.71 -7.83 14.72
C ILE A 151 -10.72 -8.65 13.42
N GLN A 152 -11.51 -8.26 12.42
CA GLN A 152 -11.51 -8.93 11.11
C GLN A 152 -10.14 -8.83 10.43
N LEU A 153 -9.51 -7.65 10.45
CA LEU A 153 -8.16 -7.44 9.93
C LEU A 153 -7.12 -8.29 10.67
N GLU A 154 -7.15 -8.31 12.00
CA GLU A 154 -6.23 -9.13 12.81
C GLU A 154 -6.40 -10.63 12.54
N ARG A 155 -7.62 -11.11 12.32
CA ARG A 155 -7.87 -12.49 11.96
C ARG A 155 -7.17 -12.85 10.66
N ILE A 156 -7.33 -12.02 9.59
CA ILE A 156 -6.67 -12.23 8.31
C ILE A 156 -5.14 -12.17 8.45
N ALA A 157 -4.62 -11.31 9.33
CA ALA A 157 -3.19 -11.20 9.56
C ALA A 157 -2.57 -12.45 10.21
N ASN A 158 -3.36 -13.18 11.01
CA ASN A 158 -2.92 -14.34 11.80
C ASN A 158 -3.22 -15.71 11.15
N GLU A 159 -4.02 -15.77 10.07
CA GLU A 159 -4.23 -16.96 9.26
C GLU A 159 -3.00 -17.29 8.39
#